data_fa707d8433a36677335230d4f14beb4f
#
_entry.id   fa707d8433a36677335230d4f14beb4f
#
_cell.length_a   1.000
_cell.length_b   1.000
_cell.length_c   1.000
_cell.angle_alpha   90.00
_cell.angle_beta   90.00
_cell.angle_gamma   90.00
#
_symmetry.space_group_name_H-M   'P 1'
#
loop_
_entity.id
_entity.type
_entity.pdbx_description
1 polymer ?
#
loop_
_entity_poly.entity_id
_entity_poly.type
_entity_poly.pdbx_seq_one_letter_code
_entity_poly.pdbx_strand_id
1 'polypeptide(L)'
;KLHGTTWGYICPTETPEGQSVGVVKNIAMMCKITQNVSSSNVRQIIKNSDFLKNFKDLEVEDIDKTKIFVNGDWIGITENSIELFNLLKFHKKKGSINVYSSISYNNILNELYVFTDGGRCSRPLFVINNQKSTITKEVYNKILKGEYSWNNLVANVNTITTPENYGTQTSENNESIVEFIDVHEVCNCFISMGLDKCKEDTTHSEMHPSMILGVLASCIPFSHHNQSPRNTYQSAMGKQAMGIYATNYTSRLDTFSHILYYPQKALCSTKVMDYIHLNSMPNGMNVVVAIATYSGYNQEDSIIMNQSSIDRGLFRSVYFRTYRSEEHKNQATGEEERFKKPSKENTVYLKPVDYSKVEENGFVPVNTKLNSGDIVIGKVLPIKRDGNFTHKDNSISIKNNESGTVDQNYININGDGYNFCKVRMRSERVPIIGDKFSSRHGQKGTVGIIYRQEEMPFTKDGIVPDVIINPHAIPSRMTIAQLMECILGKSCCEYGFYGNGNVFNDIKVNDIGTILGQTGYEKTGNEILYNGFTGEQINTQIFIGPTFYQRLKHMVTD
;
A
#
# COMPACT_ATOMS: atom_id res chain seq x y z
N LYS A 1 21.82 -4.14 0.19
CA LYS A 1 20.90 -4.06 1.36
C LYS A 1 19.75 -5.08 1.28
N LEU A 2 19.64 -5.85 0.22
CA LEU A 2 18.72 -6.96 0.06
C LEU A 2 19.48 -8.26 0.33
N HIS A 3 18.94 -9.13 1.18
CA HIS A 3 19.52 -10.41 1.54
C HIS A 3 18.53 -11.55 1.23
N GLY A 4 19.01 -12.72 0.84
CA GLY A 4 18.16 -13.86 0.50
C GLY A 4 17.25 -14.35 1.62
N THR A 5 17.64 -14.17 2.88
CA THR A 5 16.83 -14.52 4.06
C THR A 5 15.57 -13.67 4.24
N THR A 6 15.45 -12.55 3.51
CA THR A 6 14.25 -11.69 3.53
C THR A 6 13.12 -12.23 2.64
N TRP A 7 13.38 -13.25 1.86
CA TRP A 7 12.41 -13.84 0.93
C TRP A 7 11.11 -14.23 1.63
N GLY A 8 10.01 -13.62 1.17
CA GLY A 8 8.67 -13.86 1.68
C GLY A 8 8.33 -13.20 3.02
N TYR A 9 9.29 -12.56 3.69
CA TYR A 9 9.08 -11.87 4.97
C TYR A 9 9.07 -10.35 4.81
N ILE A 10 9.96 -9.82 4.00
CA ILE A 10 10.14 -8.38 3.79
C ILE A 10 10.06 -8.09 2.30
N CYS A 11 9.29 -7.06 1.93
CA CYS A 11 9.17 -6.64 0.54
C CYS A 11 10.54 -6.22 -0.03
N PRO A 12 10.96 -6.77 -1.17
CA PRO A 12 12.25 -6.44 -1.77
C PRO A 12 12.29 -5.07 -2.44
N THR A 13 11.14 -4.46 -2.72
CA THR A 13 11.03 -3.23 -3.52
C THR A 13 10.60 -2.03 -2.71
N GLU A 14 9.70 -2.18 -1.74
CA GLU A 14 9.19 -1.08 -0.95
C GLU A 14 10.19 -0.62 0.12
N THR A 15 10.93 0.44 -0.18
CA THR A 15 11.89 1.09 0.72
C THR A 15 11.97 2.59 0.40
N PRO A 16 12.27 3.48 1.38
CA PRO A 16 12.50 4.88 1.09
C PRO A 16 13.68 5.10 0.13
N GLU A 17 13.67 6.22 -0.53
CA GLU A 17 14.81 6.72 -1.32
C GLU A 17 15.81 7.47 -0.42
N GLY A 18 17.07 7.57 -0.85
CA GLY A 18 18.11 8.35 -0.17
C GLY A 18 18.81 7.60 0.96
N GLN A 19 19.11 8.29 2.06
CA GLN A 19 19.93 7.75 3.16
C GLN A 19 19.31 6.56 3.88
N SER A 20 17.98 6.50 3.94
CA SER A 20 17.24 5.44 4.62
C SER A 20 16.97 4.20 3.75
N VAL A 21 17.56 4.10 2.56
CA VAL A 21 17.40 2.95 1.66
C VAL A 21 17.84 1.65 2.35
N GLY A 22 16.93 0.69 2.44
CA GLY A 22 17.16 -0.63 3.04
C GLY A 22 17.22 -0.64 4.57
N VAL A 23 17.16 0.52 5.24
CA VAL A 23 17.03 0.64 6.70
C VAL A 23 15.56 0.53 7.11
N VAL A 24 14.70 1.33 6.49
CA VAL A 24 13.26 1.21 6.64
C VAL A 24 12.75 0.12 5.70
N LYS A 25 12.03 -0.84 6.25
CA LYS A 25 11.53 -2.02 5.53
C LYS A 25 10.04 -2.16 5.74
N ASN A 26 9.40 -2.84 4.80
CA ASN A 26 7.97 -3.14 4.85
C ASN A 26 7.78 -4.65 4.75
N ILE A 27 6.82 -5.19 5.50
CA ILE A 27 6.52 -6.62 5.49
C ILE A 27 5.93 -7.05 4.14
N ALA A 28 6.19 -8.30 3.77
CA ALA A 28 5.56 -8.92 2.63
C ALA A 28 4.08 -9.19 2.89
N MET A 29 3.30 -9.43 1.83
CA MET A 29 1.83 -9.50 1.89
C MET A 29 1.29 -10.51 2.88
N MET A 30 1.88 -11.70 2.95
CA MET A 30 1.44 -12.79 3.83
C MET A 30 2.27 -12.93 5.09
N CYS A 31 3.27 -12.08 5.30
CA CYS A 31 4.08 -12.10 6.50
C CYS A 31 3.26 -11.66 7.71
N LYS A 32 3.35 -12.43 8.78
CA LYS A 32 2.72 -12.15 10.07
C LYS A 32 3.75 -12.03 11.17
N ILE A 33 3.62 -11.01 12.00
CA ILE A 33 4.43 -10.85 13.20
C ILE A 33 3.75 -11.62 14.33
N THR A 34 4.49 -12.53 14.98
CA THR A 34 3.97 -13.42 16.02
C THR A 34 3.67 -12.66 17.30
N GLN A 35 2.67 -13.14 18.01
CA GLN A 35 2.35 -12.71 19.38
C GLN A 35 3.00 -13.66 20.40
N ASN A 36 3.25 -13.17 21.61
CA ASN A 36 3.80 -13.98 22.69
C ASN A 36 2.79 -15.03 23.16
N VAL A 37 3.23 -16.28 23.26
CA VAL A 37 2.45 -17.40 23.76
C VAL A 37 3.25 -18.13 24.83
N SER A 38 2.59 -18.65 25.87
CA SER A 38 3.23 -19.41 26.92
C SER A 38 3.92 -20.68 26.37
N SER A 39 5.13 -20.92 26.84
CA SER A 39 5.91 -22.11 26.51
C SER A 39 5.54 -23.35 27.33
N SER A 40 4.56 -23.25 28.23
CA SER A 40 4.21 -24.33 29.20
C SER A 40 3.81 -25.63 28.49
N ASN A 41 2.98 -25.54 27.43
CA ASN A 41 2.57 -26.71 26.64
C ASN A 41 3.76 -27.40 25.96
N VAL A 42 4.65 -26.62 25.35
CA VAL A 42 5.85 -27.14 24.70
C VAL A 42 6.75 -27.86 25.71
N ARG A 43 6.99 -27.25 26.86
CA ARG A 43 7.79 -27.82 27.97
C ARG A 43 7.15 -29.12 28.47
N GLN A 44 5.82 -29.17 28.57
CA GLN A 44 5.11 -30.37 29.00
C GLN A 44 5.20 -31.51 27.97
N ILE A 45 5.06 -31.21 26.69
CA ILE A 45 5.21 -32.20 25.62
C ILE A 45 6.64 -32.77 25.62
N ILE A 46 7.67 -31.92 25.74
CA ILE A 46 9.06 -32.36 25.81
C ILE A 46 9.32 -33.21 27.05
N LYS A 47 8.79 -32.84 28.22
CA LYS A 47 8.93 -33.61 29.47
C LYS A 47 8.25 -34.96 29.42
N ASN A 48 7.11 -35.06 28.76
CA ASN A 48 6.33 -36.30 28.63
C ASN A 48 6.86 -37.20 27.51
N SER A 49 7.81 -36.72 26.72
CA SER A 49 8.47 -37.53 25.70
C SER A 49 9.59 -38.35 26.33
N ASP A 50 9.79 -39.58 25.82
CA ASP A 50 10.89 -40.46 26.23
C ASP A 50 12.27 -39.97 25.70
N PHE A 51 12.29 -38.83 25.04
CA PHE A 51 13.49 -38.31 24.37
C PHE A 51 14.27 -37.30 25.22
N LEU A 52 13.77 -36.87 26.39
CA LEU A 52 14.41 -35.88 27.22
C LEU A 52 15.26 -36.51 28.32
N LYS A 53 16.55 -36.22 28.36
CA LYS A 53 17.42 -36.41 29.49
C LYS A 53 17.52 -35.08 30.27
N ASN A 54 17.04 -35.09 31.54
CA ASN A 54 16.97 -33.89 32.35
C ASN A 54 18.36 -33.38 32.75
N PHE A 55 18.44 -32.12 33.08
CA PHE A 55 19.67 -31.42 33.50
C PHE A 55 20.35 -32.07 34.72
N LYS A 56 19.57 -32.71 35.60
CA LYS A 56 20.08 -33.35 36.84
C LYS A 56 20.79 -34.67 36.56
N ASP A 57 20.53 -35.28 35.43
CA ASP A 57 21.02 -36.61 35.05
C ASP A 57 22.14 -36.56 34.00
N LEU A 58 22.74 -35.36 33.81
CA LEU A 58 23.80 -35.15 32.81
C LEU A 58 25.14 -35.73 33.26
N GLU A 59 25.78 -36.44 32.38
CA GLU A 59 27.13 -36.99 32.52
C GLU A 59 28.10 -36.29 31.56
N VAL A 60 29.42 -36.44 31.79
CA VAL A 60 30.44 -35.79 30.95
C VAL A 60 30.41 -36.29 29.49
N GLU A 61 29.94 -37.54 29.27
CA GLU A 61 29.78 -38.14 27.95
C GLU A 61 28.65 -37.54 27.12
N ASP A 62 27.75 -36.76 27.79
CA ASP A 62 26.58 -36.14 27.14
C ASP A 62 26.88 -34.81 26.45
N ILE A 63 28.12 -34.33 26.49
CA ILE A 63 28.54 -33.02 25.95
C ILE A 63 28.27 -32.92 24.44
N ASP A 64 28.43 -34.01 23.70
CA ASP A 64 28.24 -34.06 22.24
C ASP A 64 26.81 -34.32 21.80
N LYS A 65 25.87 -34.52 22.74
CA LYS A 65 24.45 -34.74 22.44
C LYS A 65 23.71 -33.43 22.15
N THR A 66 22.58 -33.53 21.50
CA THR A 66 21.78 -32.36 21.10
C THR A 66 21.16 -31.66 22.31
N LYS A 67 21.48 -30.40 22.48
CA LYS A 67 20.91 -29.51 23.51
C LYS A 67 19.53 -29.00 23.09
N ILE A 68 18.62 -28.92 24.04
CA ILE A 68 17.25 -28.45 23.83
C ILE A 68 17.07 -27.10 24.50
N PHE A 69 16.71 -26.06 23.69
CA PHE A 69 16.44 -24.71 24.15
C PHE A 69 14.97 -24.34 23.90
N VAL A 70 14.29 -23.81 24.89
CA VAL A 70 12.95 -23.27 24.76
C VAL A 70 12.95 -21.81 25.22
N ASN A 71 12.72 -20.89 24.30
CA ASN A 71 12.81 -19.45 24.52
C ASN A 71 14.13 -19.00 25.18
N GLY A 72 15.22 -19.62 24.78
CA GLY A 72 16.55 -19.34 25.31
C GLY A 72 16.93 -20.11 26.59
N ASP A 73 15.99 -20.80 27.24
CA ASP A 73 16.28 -21.65 28.40
C ASP A 73 16.76 -23.04 27.95
N TRP A 74 17.90 -23.46 28.45
CA TRP A 74 18.36 -24.82 28.23
C TRP A 74 17.62 -25.78 29.14
N ILE A 75 16.78 -26.67 28.58
CA ILE A 75 15.91 -27.59 29.33
C ILE A 75 16.60 -28.92 29.59
N GLY A 76 17.39 -29.43 28.70
CA GLY A 76 18.04 -30.71 28.75
C GLY A 76 18.69 -31.09 27.44
N ILE A 77 18.94 -32.37 27.29
CA ILE A 77 19.57 -32.94 26.08
C ILE A 77 18.72 -34.08 25.52
N THR A 78 18.98 -34.42 24.25
CA THR A 78 18.39 -35.58 23.59
C THR A 78 19.42 -36.34 22.78
N GLU A 79 19.29 -37.65 22.74
CA GLU A 79 20.05 -38.52 21.84
C GLU A 79 19.36 -38.64 20.46
N ASN A 80 18.02 -38.56 20.43
CA ASN A 80 17.20 -38.73 19.26
C ASN A 80 16.62 -37.38 18.77
N SER A 81 17.51 -36.50 18.31
CA SER A 81 17.16 -35.13 17.91
C SER A 81 16.12 -35.06 16.80
N ILE A 82 16.25 -35.91 15.78
CA ILE A 82 15.35 -35.93 14.60
C ILE A 82 13.94 -36.42 15.02
N GLU A 83 13.85 -37.42 15.86
CA GLU A 83 12.56 -37.94 16.33
C GLU A 83 11.83 -36.92 17.19
N LEU A 84 12.54 -36.25 18.11
CA LEU A 84 11.97 -35.18 18.91
C LEU A 84 11.54 -33.99 18.03
N PHE A 85 12.36 -33.60 17.05
CA PHE A 85 12.01 -32.56 16.09
C PHE A 85 10.71 -32.90 15.35
N ASN A 86 10.60 -34.11 14.83
CA ASN A 86 9.42 -34.60 14.11
C ASN A 86 8.17 -34.64 15.01
N LEU A 87 8.32 -35.08 16.26
CA LEU A 87 7.24 -35.09 17.26
C LEU A 87 6.72 -33.67 17.53
N LEU A 88 7.60 -32.70 17.72
CA LEU A 88 7.22 -31.31 17.95
C LEU A 88 6.52 -30.70 16.73
N LYS A 89 7.04 -30.97 15.52
CA LYS A 89 6.42 -30.55 14.26
C LYS A 89 5.02 -31.15 14.08
N PHE A 90 4.85 -32.41 14.44
CA PHE A 90 3.54 -33.07 14.41
C PHE A 90 2.53 -32.38 15.37
N HIS A 91 2.95 -32.06 16.60
CA HIS A 91 2.11 -31.34 17.54
C HIS A 91 1.77 -29.91 17.10
N LYS A 92 2.70 -29.23 16.40
CA LYS A 92 2.43 -27.94 15.77
C LYS A 92 1.39 -28.05 14.66
N LYS A 93 1.49 -29.03 13.78
CA LYS A 93 0.53 -29.29 12.68
C LYS A 93 -0.87 -29.67 13.20
N LYS A 94 -0.94 -30.34 14.33
CA LYS A 94 -2.23 -30.63 15.01
C LYS A 94 -2.81 -29.46 15.79
N GLY A 95 -2.05 -28.39 16.04
CA GLY A 95 -2.48 -27.26 16.83
C GLY A 95 -2.37 -27.45 18.34
N SER A 96 -1.79 -28.57 18.84
CA SER A 96 -1.46 -28.78 20.26
C SER A 96 -0.37 -27.85 20.72
N ILE A 97 0.58 -27.50 19.86
CA ILE A 97 1.50 -26.38 19.98
C ILE A 97 0.95 -25.25 19.15
N ASN A 98 1.11 -24.00 19.62
CA ASN A 98 0.67 -22.83 18.85
C ASN A 98 1.27 -22.85 17.45
N VAL A 99 0.47 -22.65 16.44
CA VAL A 99 0.84 -22.73 15.01
C VAL A 99 1.91 -21.73 14.58
N TYR A 100 2.10 -20.64 15.33
CA TYR A 100 3.13 -19.63 15.09
C TYR A 100 4.43 -19.90 15.85
N SER A 101 4.52 -21.01 16.59
CA SER A 101 5.76 -21.42 17.28
C SER A 101 6.81 -21.85 16.26
N SER A 102 8.06 -21.52 16.54
CA SER A 102 9.22 -21.92 15.73
C SER A 102 9.84 -23.16 16.31
N ILE A 103 10.14 -24.14 15.49
CA ILE A 103 10.84 -25.36 15.85
C ILE A 103 11.97 -25.54 14.84
N SER A 104 13.22 -25.34 15.26
CA SER A 104 14.37 -25.44 14.37
C SER A 104 15.48 -26.31 14.97
N TYR A 105 16.14 -27.05 14.13
CA TYR A 105 17.29 -27.88 14.47
C TYR A 105 18.55 -27.38 13.76
N ASN A 106 19.55 -27.01 14.53
CA ASN A 106 20.86 -26.64 14.02
C ASN A 106 21.81 -27.82 14.10
N ASN A 107 22.07 -28.44 12.96
CA ASN A 107 22.93 -29.61 12.85
C ASN A 107 24.43 -29.30 13.13
N ILE A 108 24.85 -28.05 12.89
CA ILE A 108 26.26 -27.66 13.08
C ILE A 108 26.59 -27.51 14.57
N LEU A 109 25.68 -26.92 15.31
CA LEU A 109 25.82 -26.66 16.75
C LEU A 109 25.25 -27.80 17.60
N ASN A 110 24.56 -28.75 17.02
CA ASN A 110 23.84 -29.81 17.72
C ASN A 110 22.81 -29.23 18.73
N GLU A 111 21.98 -28.30 18.28
CA GLU A 111 21.04 -27.59 19.12
C GLU A 111 19.64 -27.58 18.53
N LEU A 112 18.64 -27.91 19.33
CA LEU A 112 17.22 -27.82 19.00
C LEU A 112 16.61 -26.58 19.68
N TYR A 113 16.07 -25.68 18.89
CA TYR A 113 15.46 -24.45 19.36
C TYR A 113 13.95 -24.48 19.18
N VAL A 114 13.23 -24.08 20.23
CA VAL A 114 11.80 -23.83 20.18
C VAL A 114 11.52 -22.41 20.67
N PHE A 115 10.90 -21.61 19.83
CA PHE A 115 10.50 -20.25 20.17
C PHE A 115 8.98 -20.10 20.14
N THR A 116 8.42 -19.57 21.22
CA THR A 116 7.00 -19.24 21.35
C THR A 116 6.76 -17.75 21.62
N ASP A 117 7.84 -16.97 21.69
CA ASP A 117 7.83 -15.54 21.94
C ASP A 117 7.21 -14.74 20.80
N GLY A 118 6.88 -13.49 21.07
CA GLY A 118 6.37 -12.53 20.08
C GLY A 118 7.48 -11.83 19.31
N GLY A 119 7.09 -11.14 18.23
CA GLY A 119 7.97 -10.29 17.45
C GLY A 119 8.78 -11.00 16.35
N ARG A 120 8.50 -12.27 16.06
CA ARG A 120 9.12 -13.01 14.97
C ARG A 120 8.29 -12.89 13.69
N CYS A 121 8.96 -12.76 12.55
CA CYS A 121 8.28 -12.80 11.25
C CYS A 121 8.01 -14.26 10.86
N SER A 122 6.78 -14.58 10.50
CA SER A 122 6.36 -15.89 10.01
C SER A 122 5.53 -15.74 8.74
N ARG A 123 5.55 -16.74 7.89
CA ARG A 123 4.77 -16.79 6.65
C ARG A 123 4.15 -18.15 6.41
N PRO A 124 2.94 -18.21 5.81
CA PRO A 124 2.28 -19.48 5.51
C PRO A 124 2.86 -20.12 4.25
N LEU A 125 3.06 -21.43 4.31
CA LEU A 125 3.48 -22.25 3.18
C LEU A 125 2.60 -23.50 3.10
N PHE A 126 2.41 -24.04 1.90
CA PHE A 126 1.78 -25.33 1.73
C PHE A 126 2.70 -26.45 2.19
N VAL A 127 2.15 -27.42 2.91
CA VAL A 127 2.87 -28.62 3.32
C VAL A 127 2.85 -29.62 2.17
N ILE A 128 4.01 -30.19 1.88
CA ILE A 128 4.21 -31.19 0.81
C ILE A 128 4.62 -32.52 1.43
N ASN A 129 3.88 -33.58 1.07
CA ASN A 129 4.20 -34.95 1.44
C ASN A 129 4.37 -35.77 0.16
N ASN A 130 5.49 -36.49 0.04
CA ASN A 130 5.78 -37.37 -1.11
C ASN A 130 5.56 -36.68 -2.47
N GLN A 131 6.14 -35.49 -2.64
CA GLN A 131 6.02 -34.65 -3.85
C GLN A 131 4.60 -34.14 -4.18
N LYS A 132 3.63 -34.41 -3.33
CA LYS A 132 2.21 -34.02 -3.56
C LYS A 132 1.76 -33.07 -2.47
N SER A 133 0.92 -32.11 -2.87
CA SER A 133 0.19 -31.29 -1.93
C SER A 133 -0.77 -32.13 -1.09
N THR A 134 -0.93 -31.77 0.17
CA THR A 134 -1.95 -32.34 1.05
C THR A 134 -3.37 -31.89 0.68
N ILE A 135 -3.52 -30.99 -0.28
CA ILE A 135 -4.82 -30.55 -0.80
C ILE A 135 -5.41 -31.63 -1.70
N THR A 136 -6.43 -32.34 -1.19
CA THR A 136 -7.21 -33.30 -1.97
C THR A 136 -8.38 -32.59 -2.66
N LYS A 137 -9.00 -33.26 -3.65
CA LYS A 137 -10.22 -32.77 -4.31
C LYS A 137 -11.38 -32.55 -3.32
N GLU A 138 -11.46 -33.36 -2.29
CA GLU A 138 -12.47 -33.21 -1.23
C GLU A 138 -12.26 -31.93 -0.42
N VAL A 139 -11.02 -31.65 0.00
CA VAL A 139 -10.65 -30.44 0.71
C VAL A 139 -10.92 -29.22 -0.16
N TYR A 140 -10.55 -29.26 -1.43
CA TYR A 140 -10.82 -28.19 -2.38
C TYR A 140 -12.33 -27.89 -2.50
N ASN A 141 -13.15 -28.93 -2.61
CA ASN A 141 -14.60 -28.76 -2.65
C ASN A 141 -15.18 -28.19 -1.35
N LYS A 142 -14.64 -28.58 -0.19
CA LYS A 142 -15.05 -28.02 1.11
C LYS A 142 -14.66 -26.54 1.25
N ILE A 143 -13.50 -26.15 0.72
CA ILE A 143 -13.09 -24.73 0.66
C ILE A 143 -14.06 -23.92 -0.22
N LEU A 144 -14.40 -24.44 -1.42
CA LEU A 144 -15.34 -23.78 -2.33
C LEU A 144 -16.74 -23.61 -1.72
N LYS A 145 -17.19 -24.59 -0.94
CA LYS A 145 -18.49 -24.52 -0.22
C LYS A 145 -18.46 -23.66 1.03
N GLY A 146 -17.28 -23.15 1.43
CA GLY A 146 -17.12 -22.38 2.67
C GLY A 146 -17.17 -23.22 3.96
N GLU A 147 -17.10 -24.54 3.86
CA GLU A 147 -17.09 -25.46 5.00
C GLU A 147 -15.73 -25.45 5.74
N TYR A 148 -14.64 -25.19 5.02
CA TYR A 148 -13.29 -25.01 5.56
C TYR A 148 -12.92 -23.54 5.67
N SER A 149 -12.61 -23.11 6.90
CA SER A 149 -12.04 -21.80 7.18
C SER A 149 -10.50 -21.83 7.11
N TRP A 150 -9.88 -20.66 7.12
CA TRP A 150 -8.41 -20.56 7.20
C TRP A 150 -7.84 -21.31 8.42
N ASN A 151 -8.50 -21.24 9.56
CA ASN A 151 -8.05 -21.93 10.76
C ASN A 151 -8.01 -23.45 10.59
N ASN A 152 -8.95 -24.04 9.84
CA ASN A 152 -8.95 -25.46 9.53
C ASN A 152 -7.79 -25.88 8.63
N LEU A 153 -7.32 -24.98 7.76
CA LEU A 153 -6.16 -25.23 6.89
C LEU A 153 -4.85 -25.18 7.65
N VAL A 154 -4.74 -24.30 8.64
CA VAL A 154 -3.52 -24.08 9.43
C VAL A 154 -3.36 -25.10 10.56
N ALA A 155 -4.44 -25.49 11.19
CA ALA A 155 -4.44 -26.50 12.24
C ALA A 155 -5.66 -27.39 12.08
N ASN A 156 -5.47 -28.70 12.13
CA ASN A 156 -6.61 -29.62 12.11
C ASN A 156 -7.28 -29.69 13.47
N VAL A 157 -8.13 -28.72 13.77
CA VAL A 157 -8.80 -28.53 15.07
C VAL A 157 -9.85 -29.62 15.35
N ASN A 158 -10.22 -30.44 14.36
CA ASN A 158 -11.27 -31.45 14.51
C ASN A 158 -10.86 -32.68 15.34
N THR A 159 -9.60 -32.79 15.75
CA THR A 159 -9.12 -33.83 16.66
C THR A 159 -8.81 -33.23 18.00
N ILE A 160 -9.75 -33.32 18.93
CA ILE A 160 -9.51 -33.03 20.36
C ILE A 160 -8.49 -34.06 20.85
N THR A 161 -7.25 -33.65 21.02
CA THR A 161 -6.22 -34.46 21.67
C THR A 161 -6.42 -34.38 23.17
N THR A 162 -6.83 -35.47 23.79
CA THR A 162 -6.79 -35.61 25.24
C THR A 162 -5.34 -35.73 25.70
N PRO A 163 -4.99 -35.31 26.93
CA PRO A 163 -3.63 -35.39 27.47
C PRO A 163 -3.00 -36.79 27.40
N GLU A 164 -3.80 -37.82 27.36
CA GLU A 164 -3.39 -39.22 27.28
C GLU A 164 -2.81 -39.64 25.92
N ASN A 165 -3.04 -38.83 24.88
CA ASN A 165 -2.61 -39.15 23.48
C ASN A 165 -1.35 -38.36 23.05
N TYR A 166 -0.65 -37.70 23.96
CA TYR A 166 0.55 -36.88 23.66
C TYR A 166 1.78 -37.67 23.20
N GLY A 167 1.76 -38.94 23.13
CA GLY A 167 2.93 -39.77 22.73
C GLY A 167 2.75 -40.69 21.54
N THR A 168 1.53 -40.82 21.00
CA THR A 168 1.25 -41.77 19.91
C THR A 168 1.04 -41.09 18.57
N GLN A 169 1.88 -41.41 17.60
CA GLN A 169 1.64 -41.07 16.19
C GLN A 169 0.43 -41.92 15.71
N THR A 170 -0.73 -41.29 15.63
CA THR A 170 -1.91 -41.96 15.07
C THR A 170 -2.29 -41.30 13.75
N SER A 171 -2.19 -42.11 12.70
CA SER A 171 -2.77 -42.02 11.35
C SER A 171 -2.45 -40.79 10.46
N GLU A 172 -1.99 -41.12 9.27
CA GLU A 172 -1.53 -40.28 8.17
C GLU A 172 -2.55 -39.26 7.61
N ASN A 173 -3.78 -39.21 8.08
CA ASN A 173 -4.87 -38.50 7.42
C ASN A 173 -5.28 -37.15 8.03
N ASN A 174 -4.54 -36.63 9.01
CA ASN A 174 -4.94 -35.42 9.77
C ASN A 174 -3.85 -34.35 9.89
N GLU A 175 -3.04 -34.16 8.86
CA GLU A 175 -2.04 -33.09 8.85
C GLU A 175 -2.62 -31.75 8.38
N SER A 176 -2.09 -30.63 8.92
CA SER A 176 -2.41 -29.30 8.42
C SER A 176 -1.98 -29.14 6.97
N ILE A 177 -2.74 -28.38 6.19
CA ILE A 177 -2.43 -28.11 4.78
C ILE A 177 -1.46 -26.95 4.66
N VAL A 178 -1.55 -25.99 5.58
CA VAL A 178 -0.71 -24.79 5.64
C VAL A 178 0.04 -24.81 6.96
N GLU A 179 1.33 -24.50 6.91
CA GLU A 179 2.19 -24.32 8.08
C GLU A 179 2.80 -22.93 8.06
N PHE A 180 2.77 -22.23 9.21
CA PHE A 180 3.50 -20.97 9.38
C PHE A 180 4.96 -21.26 9.71
N ILE A 181 5.84 -20.78 8.86
CA ILE A 181 7.29 -20.95 8.98
C ILE A 181 7.93 -19.59 9.28
N ASP A 182 8.74 -19.53 10.33
CA ASP A 182 9.52 -18.34 10.65
C ASP A 182 10.92 -18.38 10.03
N VAL A 183 11.70 -17.33 10.24
CA VAL A 183 13.04 -17.20 9.67
C VAL A 183 14.00 -18.30 10.19
N HIS A 184 13.83 -18.79 11.40
CA HIS A 184 14.65 -19.87 11.98
C HIS A 184 14.31 -21.22 11.36
N GLU A 185 13.00 -21.50 11.21
CA GLU A 185 12.54 -22.77 10.64
C GLU A 185 12.88 -22.94 9.16
N VAL A 186 13.03 -21.84 8.40
CA VAL A 186 13.39 -21.89 6.97
C VAL A 186 14.68 -22.70 6.74
N CYS A 187 15.63 -22.68 7.68
CA CYS A 187 16.86 -23.44 7.57
C CYS A 187 16.63 -24.97 7.51
N ASN A 188 15.51 -25.44 8.02
CA ASN A 188 15.14 -26.87 8.03
C ASN A 188 14.12 -27.23 6.95
N CYS A 189 13.79 -26.31 6.04
CA CYS A 189 12.77 -26.50 5.01
C CYS A 189 13.36 -26.49 3.62
N PHE A 190 12.89 -27.38 2.76
CA PHE A 190 13.12 -27.35 1.32
C PHE A 190 11.85 -26.86 0.64
N ILE A 191 11.88 -25.59 0.18
CA ILE A 191 10.71 -24.88 -0.33
C ILE A 191 10.76 -24.83 -1.85
N SER A 192 9.73 -25.36 -2.51
CA SER A 192 9.53 -25.23 -3.95
C SER A 192 8.81 -23.92 -4.30
N MET A 193 9.03 -23.44 -5.52
CA MET A 193 8.39 -22.21 -6.02
C MET A 193 6.95 -22.38 -6.47
N GLY A 194 6.47 -23.59 -6.52
CA GLY A 194 5.10 -23.96 -6.90
C GLY A 194 4.87 -25.46 -6.75
N LEU A 195 3.60 -25.85 -6.73
CA LEU A 195 3.19 -27.24 -6.56
C LEU A 195 3.65 -28.16 -7.71
N ASP A 196 3.84 -27.59 -8.89
CA ASP A 196 4.34 -28.25 -10.11
C ASP A 196 5.86 -28.49 -10.12
N LYS A 197 6.61 -27.84 -9.20
CA LYS A 197 8.07 -27.88 -9.13
C LYS A 197 8.61 -28.67 -7.93
N CYS A 198 7.76 -29.45 -7.28
CA CYS A 198 8.16 -30.24 -6.12
C CYS A 198 9.11 -31.38 -6.51
N LYS A 199 10.19 -31.56 -5.73
CA LYS A 199 11.17 -32.65 -5.81
C LYS A 199 11.00 -33.62 -4.63
N GLU A 200 11.76 -34.71 -4.62
CA GLU A 200 11.68 -35.72 -3.55
C GLU A 200 11.93 -35.16 -2.15
N ASP A 201 12.87 -34.23 -2.02
CA ASP A 201 13.26 -33.60 -0.75
C ASP A 201 12.37 -32.41 -0.36
N THR A 202 11.37 -32.05 -1.19
CA THR A 202 10.54 -30.87 -0.94
C THR A 202 9.64 -31.07 0.26
N THR A 203 9.76 -30.20 1.26
CA THR A 203 8.93 -30.23 2.47
C THR A 203 7.75 -29.25 2.41
N HIS A 204 7.95 -28.11 1.75
CA HIS A 204 6.95 -27.05 1.63
C HIS A 204 6.94 -26.46 0.22
N SER A 205 5.86 -25.81 -0.13
CA SER A 205 5.75 -25.05 -1.38
C SER A 205 5.22 -23.65 -1.12
N GLU A 206 5.74 -22.69 -1.88
CA GLU A 206 5.17 -21.34 -1.93
C GLU A 206 3.71 -21.40 -2.39
N MET A 207 2.85 -20.56 -1.83
CA MET A 207 1.50 -20.39 -2.34
C MET A 207 1.53 -19.75 -3.72
N HIS A 208 2.31 -18.69 -3.87
CA HIS A 208 2.62 -18.04 -5.14
C HIS A 208 3.88 -17.17 -4.94
N PRO A 209 4.81 -17.11 -5.92
CA PRO A 209 6.02 -16.29 -5.79
C PRO A 209 5.76 -14.79 -5.58
N SER A 210 4.60 -14.28 -6.01
CA SER A 210 4.21 -12.87 -5.80
C SER A 210 4.02 -12.49 -4.32
N MET A 211 3.93 -13.46 -3.43
CA MET A 211 3.78 -13.24 -1.99
C MET A 211 5.06 -12.65 -1.33
N ILE A 212 6.17 -12.57 -2.04
CA ILE A 212 7.35 -11.85 -1.58
C ILE A 212 7.16 -10.33 -1.55
N LEU A 213 6.23 -9.82 -2.36
CA LEU A 213 5.94 -8.40 -2.46
C LEU A 213 5.06 -7.92 -1.29
N GLY A 214 5.28 -6.68 -0.87
CA GLY A 214 4.40 -5.99 0.05
C GLY A 214 3.11 -5.50 -0.63
N VAL A 215 2.24 -4.86 0.14
CA VAL A 215 0.92 -4.40 -0.34
C VAL A 215 1.07 -3.45 -1.53
N LEU A 216 1.89 -2.41 -1.41
CA LEU A 216 2.04 -1.41 -2.48
C LEU A 216 2.73 -1.97 -3.74
N ALA A 217 3.78 -2.75 -3.56
CA ALA A 217 4.47 -3.38 -4.67
C ALA A 217 3.59 -4.38 -5.42
N SER A 218 2.68 -5.05 -4.74
CA SER A 218 1.71 -5.99 -5.34
C SER A 218 0.65 -5.30 -6.21
N CYS A 219 0.48 -3.98 -6.06
CA CYS A 219 -0.45 -3.20 -6.89
C CYS A 219 0.16 -2.74 -8.22
N ILE A 220 1.45 -2.95 -8.43
CA ILE A 220 2.13 -2.60 -9.68
C ILE A 220 1.86 -3.69 -10.72
N PRO A 221 1.22 -3.38 -11.85
CA PRO A 221 1.00 -4.39 -12.89
C PRO A 221 2.32 -4.76 -13.56
N PHE A 222 2.53 -6.05 -13.81
CA PHE A 222 3.72 -6.59 -14.47
C PHE A 222 5.05 -6.12 -13.87
N SER A 223 5.14 -6.00 -12.55
CA SER A 223 6.31 -5.42 -11.88
C SER A 223 7.62 -6.20 -12.14
N HIS A 224 7.53 -7.48 -12.51
CA HIS A 224 8.68 -8.30 -12.91
C HIS A 224 9.27 -7.92 -14.28
N HIS A 225 8.58 -7.13 -15.09
CA HIS A 225 9.06 -6.57 -16.34
C HIS A 225 9.67 -5.17 -16.20
N ASN A 226 9.68 -4.60 -15.02
CA ASN A 226 10.31 -3.32 -14.73
C ASN A 226 11.71 -3.49 -14.13
N GLN A 227 12.54 -2.49 -14.32
CA GLN A 227 13.75 -2.33 -13.55
C GLN A 227 13.41 -2.14 -12.06
N SER A 228 14.11 -2.83 -11.16
CA SER A 228 13.82 -2.85 -9.72
C SER A 228 13.70 -1.46 -9.07
N PRO A 229 14.57 -0.46 -9.34
CA PRO A 229 14.41 0.87 -8.75
C PRO A 229 13.09 1.55 -9.12
N ARG A 230 12.53 1.25 -10.30
CA ARG A 230 11.26 1.84 -10.74
C ARG A 230 10.08 1.36 -9.92
N ASN A 231 10.08 0.10 -9.52
CA ASN A 231 9.08 -0.43 -8.60
C ASN A 231 9.19 0.22 -7.21
N THR A 232 10.41 0.50 -6.75
CA THR A 232 10.65 1.23 -5.51
C THR A 232 10.11 2.66 -5.59
N TYR A 233 10.36 3.37 -6.68
CA TYR A 233 9.82 4.72 -6.89
C TYR A 233 8.30 4.72 -6.94
N GLN A 234 7.69 3.75 -7.63
CA GLN A 234 6.23 3.64 -7.66
C GLN A 234 5.65 3.34 -6.27
N SER A 235 6.30 2.49 -5.48
CA SER A 235 5.86 2.22 -4.11
C SER A 235 5.87 3.48 -3.23
N ALA A 236 6.80 4.40 -3.46
CA ALA A 236 6.82 5.71 -2.80
C ALA A 236 5.73 6.66 -3.35
N MET A 237 5.54 6.70 -4.67
CA MET A 237 4.58 7.59 -5.31
C MET A 237 3.13 7.16 -5.11
N GLY A 238 2.86 5.86 -4.98
CA GLY A 238 1.52 5.37 -4.67
C GLY A 238 0.94 5.92 -3.36
N LYS A 239 1.79 6.26 -2.41
CA LYS A 239 1.41 6.92 -1.14
C LYS A 239 1.08 8.42 -1.30
N GLN A 240 1.43 9.01 -2.41
CA GLN A 240 1.25 10.44 -2.71
C GLN A 240 0.17 10.70 -3.77
N ALA A 241 -0.44 9.64 -4.31
CA ALA A 241 -1.46 9.74 -5.33
C ALA A 241 -2.81 10.17 -4.76
N MET A 242 -3.51 11.00 -5.50
CA MET A 242 -4.87 11.43 -5.17
C MET A 242 -5.90 10.37 -5.59
N GLY A 243 -6.92 10.21 -4.78
CA GLY A 243 -8.04 9.30 -5.05
C GLY A 243 -9.11 9.48 -4.00
N ILE A 244 -9.75 8.39 -3.60
CA ILE A 244 -10.66 8.34 -2.45
C ILE A 244 -9.93 7.60 -1.34
N TYR A 245 -9.39 8.32 -0.37
CA TYR A 245 -8.58 7.73 0.71
C TYR A 245 -9.41 7.14 1.85
N ALA A 246 -10.66 7.58 2.00
CA ALA A 246 -11.61 7.07 2.98
C ALA A 246 -13.03 7.26 2.48
N THR A 247 -13.92 6.33 2.78
CA THR A 247 -15.33 6.39 2.39
C THR A 247 -16.11 7.49 3.10
N ASN A 248 -15.68 7.85 4.32
CA ASN A 248 -16.28 8.87 5.16
C ASN A 248 -15.53 10.22 5.11
N TYR A 249 -14.84 10.53 4.02
CA TYR A 249 -14.07 11.77 3.89
C TYR A 249 -14.89 13.04 4.11
N THR A 250 -16.19 13.02 3.82
CA THR A 250 -17.10 14.16 4.02
C THR A 250 -17.29 14.52 5.48
N SER A 251 -17.26 13.55 6.38
CA SER A 251 -17.41 13.74 7.82
C SER A 251 -16.10 13.90 8.58
N ARG A 252 -14.96 13.61 7.94
CA ARG A 252 -13.62 13.76 8.53
C ARG A 252 -13.14 15.21 8.45
N LEU A 253 -12.41 15.64 9.46
CA LEU A 253 -11.79 16.96 9.55
C LEU A 253 -10.27 16.81 9.62
N ASP A 254 -9.69 16.25 8.57
CA ASP A 254 -8.23 16.09 8.43
C ASP A 254 -7.56 17.44 8.10
N THR A 255 -6.30 17.63 8.51
CA THR A 255 -5.57 18.87 8.25
C THR A 255 -5.49 19.17 6.75
N PHE A 256 -5.18 18.16 5.95
CA PHE A 256 -5.16 18.22 4.49
C PHE A 256 -5.86 17.00 3.93
N SER A 257 -6.62 17.16 2.89
CA SER A 257 -7.08 16.03 2.10
C SER A 257 -7.31 16.41 0.64
N HIS A 258 -7.00 15.46 -0.23
CA HIS A 258 -7.22 15.58 -1.66
C HIS A 258 -8.16 14.48 -2.10
N ILE A 259 -9.24 14.84 -2.77
CA ILE A 259 -10.21 13.89 -3.31
C ILE A 259 -10.31 14.10 -4.82
N LEU A 260 -10.12 13.04 -5.57
CA LEU A 260 -10.28 13.05 -7.03
C LEU A 260 -11.77 13.00 -7.38
N TYR A 261 -12.23 13.87 -8.28
CA TYR A 261 -13.66 13.92 -8.62
C TYR A 261 -14.16 12.68 -9.36
N TYR A 262 -13.37 12.17 -10.31
CA TYR A 262 -13.77 11.07 -11.19
C TYR A 262 -12.75 9.94 -11.18
N PRO A 263 -12.46 9.32 -10.02
CA PRO A 263 -11.53 8.20 -9.97
C PRO A 263 -12.09 7.02 -10.76
N GLN A 264 -11.21 6.27 -11.41
CA GLN A 264 -11.59 5.13 -12.24
C GLN A 264 -10.86 3.87 -11.78
N LYS A 265 -11.51 2.72 -11.93
CA LYS A 265 -10.88 1.43 -11.79
C LYS A 265 -9.88 1.24 -12.94
N ALA A 266 -8.67 0.76 -12.63
CA ALA A 266 -7.66 0.51 -13.65
C ALA A 266 -8.08 -0.60 -14.60
N LEU A 267 -7.86 -0.43 -15.91
CA LEU A 267 -8.11 -1.46 -16.93
C LEU A 267 -7.23 -2.68 -16.70
N CYS A 268 -5.96 -2.47 -16.35
CA CYS A 268 -5.04 -3.53 -15.96
C CYS A 268 -4.89 -3.51 -14.44
N SER A 269 -5.32 -4.57 -13.77
CA SER A 269 -5.31 -4.68 -12.31
C SER A 269 -4.63 -5.95 -11.83
N THR A 270 -4.31 -6.01 -10.55
CA THR A 270 -3.82 -7.21 -9.87
C THR A 270 -4.86 -7.71 -8.88
N LYS A 271 -4.81 -9.00 -8.51
CA LYS A 271 -5.74 -9.57 -7.51
C LYS A 271 -5.65 -8.88 -6.15
N VAL A 272 -4.46 -8.42 -5.77
CA VAL A 272 -4.25 -7.73 -4.49
C VAL A 272 -5.03 -6.41 -4.45
N MET A 273 -5.19 -5.72 -5.57
CA MET A 273 -5.99 -4.49 -5.65
C MET A 273 -7.46 -4.73 -5.27
N ASP A 274 -8.01 -5.90 -5.58
CA ASP A 274 -9.37 -6.26 -5.15
C ASP A 274 -9.42 -6.54 -3.65
N TYR A 275 -8.43 -7.25 -3.10
CA TYR A 275 -8.38 -7.60 -1.67
C TYR A 275 -8.22 -6.40 -0.75
N ILE A 276 -7.47 -5.38 -1.17
CA ILE A 276 -7.28 -4.14 -0.41
C ILE A 276 -8.30 -3.06 -0.75
N HIS A 277 -9.29 -3.36 -1.59
CA HIS A 277 -10.34 -2.45 -2.06
C HIS A 277 -9.84 -1.23 -2.86
N LEU A 278 -8.65 -1.31 -3.45
CA LEU A 278 -8.12 -0.23 -4.29
C LEU A 278 -8.95 -0.04 -5.57
N ASN A 279 -9.55 -1.11 -6.09
CA ASN A 279 -10.47 -1.02 -7.23
C ASN A 279 -11.82 -0.38 -6.86
N SER A 280 -12.22 -0.46 -5.59
CA SER A 280 -13.45 0.19 -5.07
C SER A 280 -13.21 1.66 -4.71
N MET A 281 -12.00 2.00 -4.28
CA MET A 281 -11.55 3.35 -3.96
C MET A 281 -10.30 3.69 -4.78
N PRO A 282 -10.45 3.95 -6.09
CA PRO A 282 -9.32 4.13 -6.98
C PRO A 282 -8.53 5.40 -6.68
N ASN A 283 -7.26 5.38 -7.05
CA ASN A 283 -6.32 6.49 -6.84
C ASN A 283 -5.79 7.10 -8.15
N GLY A 284 -6.57 7.05 -9.21
CA GLY A 284 -6.19 7.61 -10.50
C GLY A 284 -7.26 7.42 -11.56
N MET A 285 -6.87 7.63 -12.81
CA MET A 285 -7.74 7.54 -13.99
C MET A 285 -7.03 6.83 -15.14
N ASN A 286 -7.80 6.16 -15.99
CA ASN A 286 -7.30 5.66 -17.26
C ASN A 286 -7.23 6.80 -18.27
N VAL A 287 -6.06 6.99 -18.86
CA VAL A 287 -5.73 8.11 -19.74
C VAL A 287 -5.26 7.58 -21.06
N VAL A 288 -5.68 8.15 -22.17
CA VAL A 288 -5.13 7.83 -23.48
C VAL A 288 -3.77 8.53 -23.58
N VAL A 289 -2.71 7.74 -23.59
CA VAL A 289 -1.32 8.22 -23.61
C VAL A 289 -0.69 7.92 -24.95
N ALA A 290 -0.15 8.95 -25.61
CA ALA A 290 0.73 8.81 -26.76
C ALA A 290 2.20 8.95 -26.33
N ILE A 291 3.04 8.05 -26.80
CA ILE A 291 4.49 8.11 -26.57
C ILE A 291 5.14 8.68 -27.82
N ALA A 292 5.38 9.97 -27.81
CA ALA A 292 5.94 10.70 -28.94
C ALA A 292 6.66 11.98 -28.51
N THR A 293 7.64 12.39 -29.28
CA THR A 293 8.15 13.77 -29.21
C THR A 293 7.16 14.66 -29.95
N TYR A 294 6.68 15.71 -29.29
CA TYR A 294 5.72 16.65 -29.88
C TYR A 294 5.99 18.04 -29.36
N SER A 295 6.21 19.00 -30.24
CA SER A 295 6.48 20.43 -29.94
C SER A 295 7.69 20.73 -29.02
N GLY A 296 8.34 19.74 -28.45
CA GLY A 296 9.48 19.91 -27.53
C GLY A 296 9.12 20.26 -26.08
N TYR A 297 7.84 20.36 -25.73
CA TYR A 297 7.40 20.66 -24.36
C TYR A 297 7.23 19.44 -23.46
N ASN A 298 7.62 18.26 -23.93
CA ASN A 298 7.68 17.03 -23.12
C ASN A 298 9.10 16.49 -22.93
N GLN A 299 10.11 17.34 -23.04
CA GLN A 299 11.50 16.98 -22.74
C GLN A 299 11.72 16.82 -21.23
N GLU A 300 12.76 16.06 -20.85
CA GLU A 300 13.21 15.89 -19.45
C GLU A 300 12.05 15.54 -18.49
N ASP A 301 11.28 14.50 -18.83
CA ASP A 301 10.13 14.02 -18.06
C ASP A 301 8.91 14.95 -18.03
N SER A 302 8.90 15.99 -18.81
CA SER A 302 7.70 16.81 -18.97
C SER A 302 6.63 16.06 -19.76
N ILE A 303 5.38 16.39 -19.50
CA ILE A 303 4.22 15.84 -20.22
C ILE A 303 3.40 16.95 -20.87
N ILE A 304 2.74 16.63 -21.96
CA ILE A 304 1.79 17.50 -22.62
C ILE A 304 0.38 16.99 -22.29
N MET A 305 -0.49 17.88 -21.83
CA MET A 305 -1.88 17.54 -21.53
C MET A 305 -2.85 18.19 -22.49
N ASN A 306 -4.00 17.57 -22.68
CA ASN A 306 -5.10 18.06 -23.49
C ASN A 306 -6.04 18.93 -22.65
N GLN A 307 -6.21 20.20 -23.04
CA GLN A 307 -7.10 21.14 -22.35
C GLN A 307 -8.55 20.67 -22.34
N SER A 308 -9.05 20.13 -23.43
CA SER A 308 -10.43 19.67 -23.50
C SER A 308 -10.70 18.47 -22.58
N SER A 309 -9.71 17.60 -22.37
CA SER A 309 -9.79 16.53 -21.38
C SER A 309 -9.87 17.08 -19.96
N ILE A 310 -9.06 18.10 -19.65
CA ILE A 310 -9.10 18.79 -18.38
C ILE A 310 -10.46 19.48 -18.17
N ASP A 311 -10.99 20.13 -19.17
CA ASP A 311 -12.30 20.80 -19.14
C ASP A 311 -13.44 19.79 -18.89
N ARG A 312 -13.32 18.58 -19.41
CA ARG A 312 -14.25 17.47 -19.15
C ARG A 312 -14.07 16.82 -17.77
N GLY A 313 -13.10 17.23 -16.99
CA GLY A 313 -12.88 16.78 -15.62
C GLY A 313 -11.70 15.84 -15.41
N LEU A 314 -10.80 15.68 -16.38
CA LEU A 314 -9.59 14.86 -16.21
C LEU A 314 -8.76 15.37 -15.03
N PHE A 315 -8.51 14.49 -14.06
CA PHE A 315 -7.75 14.76 -12.82
C PHE A 315 -8.21 15.98 -12.01
N ARG A 316 -9.43 16.44 -12.20
CA ARG A 316 -10.01 17.46 -11.34
C ARG A 316 -10.14 16.94 -9.93
N SER A 317 -9.72 17.72 -8.93
CA SER A 317 -9.72 17.34 -7.53
C SER A 317 -10.27 18.43 -6.64
N VAL A 318 -10.76 18.04 -5.47
CA VAL A 318 -11.09 18.95 -4.39
C VAL A 318 -10.02 18.87 -3.30
N TYR A 319 -9.60 20.01 -2.83
CA TYR A 319 -8.66 20.15 -1.72
C TYR A 319 -9.42 20.65 -0.49
N PHE A 320 -9.34 19.88 0.58
CA PHE A 320 -9.85 20.27 1.89
C PHE A 320 -8.71 20.65 2.80
N ARG A 321 -8.84 21.79 3.44
CA ARG A 321 -7.95 22.21 4.51
C ARG A 321 -8.76 22.54 5.74
N THR A 322 -8.34 22.00 6.90
CA THR A 322 -8.97 22.28 8.19
C THR A 322 -8.09 23.16 9.02
N TYR A 323 -8.62 24.31 9.42
CA TYR A 323 -8.03 25.19 10.40
C TYR A 323 -8.55 24.81 11.77
N ARG A 324 -7.65 24.64 12.75
CA ARG A 324 -7.98 24.33 14.13
C ARG A 324 -7.57 25.47 15.03
N SER A 325 -8.39 25.78 16.02
CA SER A 325 -8.07 26.70 17.11
C SER A 325 -8.73 26.25 18.41
N GLU A 326 -8.12 26.62 19.51
CA GLU A 326 -8.62 26.36 20.86
C GLU A 326 -8.62 27.69 21.64
N GLU A 327 -9.55 27.83 22.59
CA GLU A 327 -9.54 28.90 23.56
C GLU A 327 -8.53 28.52 24.66
N HIS A 328 -7.45 29.29 24.79
CA HIS A 328 -6.43 29.05 25.80
C HIS A 328 -6.60 30.00 26.97
N LYS A 329 -6.37 29.50 28.17
CA LYS A 329 -6.24 30.31 29.37
C LYS A 329 -4.80 30.60 29.67
N ASN A 330 -4.47 31.88 29.82
CA ASN A 330 -3.16 32.28 30.30
C ASN A 330 -3.10 32.02 31.82
N GLN A 331 -2.28 31.04 32.23
CA GLN A 331 -2.14 30.66 33.64
C GLN A 331 -1.55 31.78 34.52
N ALA A 332 -0.77 32.69 33.94
CA ALA A 332 -0.14 33.79 34.68
C ALA A 332 -1.10 34.94 34.95
N THR A 333 -1.99 35.27 33.99
CA THR A 333 -2.90 36.42 34.10
C THR A 333 -4.34 35.99 34.39
N GLY A 334 -4.67 34.71 34.24
CA GLY A 334 -6.02 34.20 34.40
C GLY A 334 -6.98 34.57 33.27
N GLU A 335 -6.50 35.24 32.26
CA GLU A 335 -7.29 35.68 31.10
C GLU A 335 -7.52 34.53 30.14
N GLU A 336 -8.74 34.44 29.58
CA GLU A 336 -9.17 33.39 28.66
C GLU A 336 -9.41 33.98 27.26
N GLU A 337 -8.85 33.34 26.24
CA GLU A 337 -9.19 33.62 24.86
C GLU A 337 -10.66 33.23 24.58
N ARG A 338 -11.32 33.97 23.68
CA ARG A 338 -12.69 33.65 23.27
C ARG A 338 -12.87 33.79 21.77
N PHE A 339 -13.66 32.89 21.20
CA PHE A 339 -14.12 33.01 19.83
C PHE A 339 -15.15 34.13 19.74
N LYS A 340 -14.76 35.20 19.09
CA LYS A 340 -15.59 36.39 18.89
C LYS A 340 -15.07 37.18 17.71
N LYS A 341 -15.97 37.89 17.04
CA LYS A 341 -15.59 38.86 16.00
C LYS A 341 -14.84 40.02 16.63
N PRO A 342 -13.61 40.33 16.20
CA PRO A 342 -12.92 41.53 16.63
C PRO A 342 -13.60 42.81 16.12
N SER A 343 -13.78 43.79 16.98
CA SER A 343 -14.32 45.10 16.59
C SER A 343 -13.21 46.15 16.50
N LYS A 344 -13.31 47.06 15.55
CA LYS A 344 -12.34 48.16 15.38
C LYS A 344 -12.27 49.09 16.57
N GLU A 345 -13.34 49.19 17.34
CA GLU A 345 -13.47 50.11 18.47
C GLU A 345 -12.76 49.62 19.74
N ASN A 346 -12.76 48.30 19.96
CA ASN A 346 -12.34 47.67 21.21
C ASN A 346 -11.11 46.77 21.11
N THR A 347 -10.58 46.53 19.90
CA THR A 347 -9.51 45.56 19.67
C THR A 347 -8.27 46.20 19.09
N VAL A 348 -7.10 45.91 19.69
CA VAL A 348 -5.79 46.34 19.19
C VAL A 348 -5.18 45.26 18.30
N TYR A 349 -4.20 45.68 17.49
CA TYR A 349 -3.44 44.80 16.56
C TYR A 349 -4.31 44.04 15.55
N LEU A 350 -5.37 44.71 15.07
CA LEU A 350 -6.17 44.17 13.97
C LEU A 350 -5.31 44.00 12.71
N LYS A 351 -5.49 42.88 12.03
CA LYS A 351 -4.85 42.63 10.74
C LYS A 351 -5.48 43.54 9.67
N PRO A 352 -4.71 43.95 8.65
CA PRO A 352 -5.23 44.85 7.57
C PRO A 352 -6.08 44.04 6.56
N VAL A 353 -7.14 43.40 7.04
CA VAL A 353 -8.04 42.55 6.27
C VAL A 353 -9.50 42.82 6.63
N ASP A 354 -10.42 42.31 5.82
CA ASP A 354 -11.84 42.47 6.04
C ASP A 354 -12.37 41.45 7.06
N TYR A 355 -12.98 41.94 8.13
CA TYR A 355 -13.65 41.12 9.14
C TYR A 355 -15.17 40.98 8.91
N SER A 356 -15.70 41.58 7.84
CA SER A 356 -17.15 41.62 7.58
C SER A 356 -17.80 40.25 7.39
N LYS A 357 -17.02 39.29 6.89
CA LYS A 357 -17.46 37.92 6.64
C LYS A 357 -17.58 37.06 7.91
N VAL A 358 -16.98 37.50 9.02
CA VAL A 358 -17.02 36.81 10.31
C VAL A 358 -18.28 37.23 11.07
N GLU A 359 -19.04 36.28 11.57
CA GLU A 359 -20.17 36.51 12.45
C GLU A 359 -19.73 36.83 13.88
N GLU A 360 -20.66 37.30 14.72
CA GLU A 360 -20.39 37.67 16.12
C GLU A 360 -19.86 36.49 16.96
N ASN A 361 -20.17 35.26 16.58
CA ASN A 361 -19.68 34.03 17.21
C ASN A 361 -18.22 33.70 16.89
N GLY A 362 -17.57 34.49 16.02
CA GLY A 362 -16.19 34.31 15.59
C GLY A 362 -15.99 33.36 14.39
N PHE A 363 -17.06 32.85 13.79
CA PHE A 363 -17.00 31.94 12.66
C PHE A 363 -17.56 32.54 11.39
N VAL A 364 -17.02 32.09 10.26
CA VAL A 364 -17.57 32.45 8.95
C VAL A 364 -18.67 31.46 8.59
N PRO A 365 -19.83 31.92 8.07
CA PRO A 365 -20.91 31.04 7.63
C PRO A 365 -20.44 30.02 6.59
N VAL A 366 -21.04 28.83 6.63
CA VAL A 366 -20.83 27.79 5.62
C VAL A 366 -21.19 28.32 4.23
N ASN A 367 -20.46 27.89 3.20
CA ASN A 367 -20.58 28.31 1.80
C ASN A 367 -20.12 29.76 1.50
N THR A 368 -19.45 30.42 2.42
CA THR A 368 -18.85 31.73 2.17
C THR A 368 -17.47 31.57 1.53
N LYS A 369 -17.23 32.29 0.42
CA LYS A 369 -15.93 32.32 -0.24
C LYS A 369 -14.98 33.24 0.51
N LEU A 370 -13.81 32.73 0.83
CA LEU A 370 -12.71 33.47 1.46
C LEU A 370 -11.50 33.50 0.53
N ASN A 371 -10.84 34.64 0.51
CA ASN A 371 -9.62 34.85 -0.26
C ASN A 371 -8.39 34.78 0.65
N SER A 372 -7.20 34.74 0.05
CA SER A 372 -5.93 34.77 0.78
C SER A 372 -5.87 35.95 1.75
N GLY A 373 -5.52 35.67 2.99
CA GLY A 373 -5.42 36.66 4.05
C GLY A 373 -6.71 36.97 4.82
N ASP A 374 -7.88 36.58 4.31
CA ASP A 374 -9.16 36.76 5.01
C ASP A 374 -9.18 36.01 6.34
N ILE A 375 -9.97 36.48 7.30
CA ILE A 375 -10.11 35.83 8.60
C ILE A 375 -11.04 34.62 8.47
N VAL A 376 -10.56 33.47 8.93
CA VAL A 376 -11.33 32.21 8.96
C VAL A 376 -11.91 31.91 10.34
N ILE A 377 -11.17 32.25 11.41
CA ILE A 377 -11.59 32.10 12.79
C ILE A 377 -11.30 33.40 13.53
N GLY A 378 -12.34 34.07 14.01
CA GLY A 378 -12.23 35.26 14.85
C GLY A 378 -11.98 34.85 16.30
N LYS A 379 -10.89 35.30 16.89
CA LYS A 379 -10.54 35.05 18.27
C LYS A 379 -9.93 36.28 18.91
N VAL A 380 -10.34 36.60 20.11
CA VAL A 380 -9.87 37.74 20.87
C VAL A 380 -9.29 37.31 22.23
N LEU A 381 -8.24 38.01 22.67
CA LEU A 381 -7.66 37.84 23.99
C LEU A 381 -7.96 39.12 24.79
N PRO A 382 -8.63 39.03 25.97
CA PRO A 382 -8.78 40.15 26.85
C PRO A 382 -7.42 40.71 27.30
N ILE A 383 -7.29 42.02 27.35
CA ILE A 383 -6.09 42.72 27.87
C ILE A 383 -6.51 43.70 28.97
N LYS A 384 -5.56 44.10 29.82
CA LYS A 384 -5.78 45.22 30.71
C LYS A 384 -6.07 46.48 29.89
N ARG A 385 -7.05 47.28 30.35
CA ARG A 385 -7.47 48.48 29.61
C ARG A 385 -6.28 49.36 29.24
N ASP A 386 -6.17 49.60 27.94
CA ASP A 386 -5.26 50.62 27.36
C ASP A 386 -6.14 51.58 26.57
N GLY A 387 -6.55 52.66 27.25
CA GLY A 387 -7.57 53.56 26.75
C GLY A 387 -8.95 52.88 26.60
N ASN A 388 -9.52 52.92 25.40
CA ASN A 388 -10.79 52.27 25.05
C ASN A 388 -10.65 50.81 24.65
N PHE A 389 -9.41 50.31 24.52
CA PHE A 389 -9.15 48.97 24.06
C PHE A 389 -9.21 47.97 25.22
N THR A 390 -9.97 46.89 25.03
CA THR A 390 -10.18 45.83 26.01
C THR A 390 -9.71 44.48 25.52
N HIS A 391 -9.45 44.33 24.24
CA HIS A 391 -9.08 43.06 23.59
C HIS A 391 -7.89 43.23 22.64
N LYS A 392 -7.18 42.11 22.45
CA LYS A 392 -6.13 41.95 21.43
C LYS A 392 -6.64 40.96 20.40
N ASP A 393 -6.40 41.23 19.12
CA ASP A 393 -6.74 40.31 18.04
C ASP A 393 -5.80 39.08 18.03
N ASN A 394 -6.37 37.89 18.10
CA ASN A 394 -5.68 36.63 17.96
C ASN A 394 -6.35 35.72 16.92
N SER A 395 -7.00 36.35 15.94
CA SER A 395 -7.73 35.67 14.88
C SER A 395 -6.80 34.91 13.93
N ILE A 396 -7.30 33.81 13.38
CA ILE A 396 -6.62 33.01 12.38
C ILE A 396 -7.07 33.45 11.00
N SER A 397 -6.10 33.79 10.15
CA SER A 397 -6.31 34.12 8.74
C SER A 397 -5.96 32.94 7.84
N ILE A 398 -6.56 32.92 6.65
CA ILE A 398 -6.18 31.99 5.59
C ILE A 398 -4.71 32.22 5.22
N LYS A 399 -3.98 31.13 4.98
CA LYS A 399 -2.59 31.20 4.55
C LYS A 399 -2.47 31.89 3.19
N ASN A 400 -1.30 32.49 2.97
CA ASN A 400 -0.99 33.09 1.68
C ASN A 400 -1.10 32.04 0.56
N ASN A 401 -1.56 32.47 -0.59
CA ASN A 401 -1.80 31.64 -1.79
C ASN A 401 -2.91 30.57 -1.66
N GLU A 402 -3.62 30.54 -0.54
CA GLU A 402 -4.81 29.70 -0.40
C GLU A 402 -6.09 30.54 -0.52
N SER A 403 -7.08 30.00 -1.18
CA SER A 403 -8.44 30.55 -1.23
C SER A 403 -9.41 29.39 -1.28
N GLY A 404 -10.62 29.61 -0.85
CA GLY A 404 -11.62 28.54 -0.88
C GLY A 404 -12.94 29.00 -0.29
N THR A 405 -13.83 28.01 -0.14
CA THR A 405 -15.16 28.21 0.45
C THR A 405 -15.24 27.44 1.76
N VAL A 406 -15.83 28.03 2.78
CA VAL A 406 -16.05 27.35 4.06
C VAL A 406 -17.03 26.19 3.83
N ASP A 407 -16.57 24.97 4.11
CA ASP A 407 -17.35 23.74 3.90
C ASP A 407 -18.09 23.31 5.16
N GLN A 408 -17.41 23.32 6.31
CA GLN A 408 -17.96 22.87 7.57
C GLN A 408 -17.31 23.58 8.76
N ASN A 409 -18.13 23.98 9.72
CA ASN A 409 -17.70 24.47 11.04
C ASN A 409 -18.03 23.41 12.09
N TYR A 410 -17.04 23.05 12.90
CA TYR A 410 -17.19 22.13 14.02
C TYR A 410 -16.68 22.78 15.30
N ILE A 411 -17.55 22.83 16.32
CA ILE A 411 -17.24 23.44 17.62
C ILE A 411 -17.56 22.42 18.69
N ASN A 412 -16.65 22.20 19.61
CA ASN A 412 -16.84 21.31 20.75
C ASN A 412 -15.96 21.75 21.93
N ILE A 413 -16.10 21.07 23.04
CA ILE A 413 -15.32 21.28 24.26
C ILE A 413 -14.25 20.19 24.33
N ASN A 414 -13.01 20.58 24.62
CA ASN A 414 -11.90 19.64 24.80
C ASN A 414 -11.96 18.98 26.19
N GLY A 415 -11.04 18.03 26.44
CA GLY A 415 -10.95 17.34 27.73
C GLY A 415 -10.64 18.24 28.94
N ASP A 416 -10.06 19.42 28.69
CA ASP A 416 -9.73 20.43 29.73
C ASP A 416 -10.87 21.43 29.98
N GLY A 417 -11.99 21.30 29.28
CA GLY A 417 -13.16 22.16 29.42
C GLY A 417 -13.12 23.44 28.59
N TYR A 418 -12.17 23.60 27.67
CA TYR A 418 -12.07 24.75 26.77
C TYR A 418 -12.74 24.46 25.43
N ASN A 419 -13.34 25.48 24.82
CA ASN A 419 -13.87 25.37 23.47
C ASN A 419 -12.74 25.22 22.45
N PHE A 420 -12.91 24.31 21.52
CA PHE A 420 -12.09 24.22 20.33
C PHE A 420 -12.95 24.18 19.08
N CYS A 421 -12.41 24.61 17.99
CA CYS A 421 -13.08 24.61 16.71
C CYS A 421 -12.20 24.02 15.60
N LYS A 422 -12.86 23.47 14.60
CA LYS A 422 -12.27 23.08 13.34
C LYS A 422 -13.13 23.65 12.21
N VAL A 423 -12.50 24.41 11.33
CA VAL A 423 -13.15 24.99 10.15
C VAL A 423 -12.52 24.35 8.93
N ARG A 424 -13.32 23.58 8.20
CA ARG A 424 -12.89 22.95 6.94
C ARG A 424 -13.23 23.84 5.77
N MET A 425 -12.22 24.13 4.96
CA MET A 425 -12.36 24.85 3.70
C MET A 425 -12.16 23.91 2.53
N ARG A 426 -12.92 24.10 1.45
CA ARG A 426 -12.76 23.40 0.19
C ARG A 426 -12.34 24.32 -0.91
N SER A 427 -11.49 23.83 -1.79
CA SER A 427 -11.13 24.48 -3.05
C SER A 427 -11.04 23.45 -4.17
N GLU A 428 -11.49 23.83 -5.34
CA GLU A 428 -11.34 23.01 -6.54
C GLU A 428 -9.95 23.24 -7.14
N ARG A 429 -9.27 22.16 -7.53
CA ARG A 429 -7.97 22.20 -8.17
C ARG A 429 -8.01 21.50 -9.52
N VAL A 430 -7.89 22.27 -10.56
CA VAL A 430 -7.81 21.80 -11.94
C VAL A 430 -6.33 21.67 -12.30
N PRO A 431 -5.92 20.64 -13.07
CA PRO A 431 -4.54 20.50 -13.51
C PRO A 431 -4.04 21.74 -14.25
N ILE A 432 -2.84 22.19 -13.87
CA ILE A 432 -2.15 23.33 -14.47
C ILE A 432 -0.71 22.95 -14.82
N ILE A 433 -0.02 23.80 -15.59
CA ILE A 433 1.38 23.62 -15.92
C ILE A 433 2.20 23.57 -14.65
N GLY A 434 3.07 22.57 -14.53
CA GLY A 434 3.92 22.32 -13.37
C GLY A 434 3.37 21.34 -12.35
N ASP A 435 2.11 20.93 -12.45
CA ASP A 435 1.54 19.86 -11.61
C ASP A 435 2.18 18.52 -11.96
N LYS A 436 2.32 17.65 -10.97
CA LYS A 436 3.02 16.37 -11.08
C LYS A 436 2.07 15.20 -11.24
N PHE A 437 2.36 14.38 -12.24
CA PHE A 437 1.64 13.15 -12.56
C PHE A 437 2.61 11.98 -12.64
N SER A 438 2.12 10.78 -12.49
CA SER A 438 2.92 9.56 -12.68
C SER A 438 2.08 8.39 -13.22
N SER A 439 2.74 7.50 -13.94
CA SER A 439 2.20 6.16 -14.18
C SER A 439 2.42 5.27 -12.95
N ARG A 440 1.96 4.03 -13.00
CA ARG A 440 2.24 3.03 -11.95
C ARG A 440 3.60 2.35 -12.08
N HIS A 441 4.53 2.92 -12.82
CA HIS A 441 5.83 2.32 -13.16
C HIS A 441 7.03 3.21 -12.84
N GLY A 442 6.86 4.15 -11.91
CA GLY A 442 7.96 5.05 -11.56
C GLY A 442 8.27 6.12 -12.60
N GLN A 443 7.36 6.39 -13.51
CA GLN A 443 7.49 7.43 -14.54
C GLN A 443 6.75 8.69 -14.09
N LYS A 444 7.36 9.44 -13.20
CA LYS A 444 6.86 10.75 -12.77
C LYS A 444 7.19 11.82 -13.80
N GLY A 445 6.26 12.73 -14.00
CA GLY A 445 6.46 13.85 -14.90
C GLY A 445 5.65 15.07 -14.48
N THR A 446 6.13 16.24 -14.88
CA THR A 446 5.46 17.51 -14.68
C THR A 446 4.82 18.00 -15.96
N VAL A 447 3.70 18.69 -15.87
CA VAL A 447 3.04 19.27 -17.05
C VAL A 447 3.92 20.39 -17.60
N GLY A 448 4.40 20.21 -18.84
CA GLY A 448 5.20 21.20 -19.54
C GLY A 448 4.36 22.23 -20.29
N ILE A 449 3.29 21.78 -20.92
CA ILE A 449 2.32 22.62 -21.61
C ILE A 449 0.95 21.92 -21.67
N ILE A 450 -0.10 22.73 -21.80
CA ILE A 450 -1.46 22.27 -22.05
C ILE A 450 -1.90 22.82 -23.39
N TYR A 451 -2.20 21.91 -24.33
CA TYR A 451 -2.72 22.27 -25.66
C TYR A 451 -4.22 22.09 -25.75
N ARG A 452 -4.85 22.92 -26.56
CA ARG A 452 -6.23 22.69 -26.97
C ARG A 452 -6.32 21.42 -27.78
N GLN A 453 -7.50 20.81 -27.83
CA GLN A 453 -7.71 19.53 -28.52
C GLN A 453 -7.37 19.62 -30.04
N GLU A 454 -7.67 20.73 -30.67
CA GLU A 454 -7.35 20.97 -32.07
C GLU A 454 -5.84 21.03 -32.39
N GLU A 455 -5.02 21.35 -31.40
CA GLU A 455 -3.56 21.40 -31.47
C GLU A 455 -2.88 20.07 -31.18
N MET A 456 -3.62 19.13 -30.61
CA MET A 456 -3.13 17.79 -30.28
C MET A 456 -3.11 16.88 -31.53
N PRO A 457 -2.17 15.92 -31.59
CA PRO A 457 -2.18 14.93 -32.65
C PRO A 457 -3.42 14.04 -32.52
N PHE A 458 -3.89 13.48 -33.66
CA PHE A 458 -5.06 12.62 -33.69
C PHE A 458 -4.83 11.39 -34.59
N THR A 459 -5.52 10.29 -34.24
CA THR A 459 -5.50 9.07 -35.06
C THR A 459 -6.43 9.18 -36.26
N LYS A 460 -6.32 8.23 -37.20
CA LYS A 460 -7.25 8.13 -38.34
C LYS A 460 -8.72 8.00 -37.92
N ASP A 461 -8.98 7.44 -36.72
CA ASP A 461 -10.32 7.25 -36.16
C ASP A 461 -10.79 8.47 -35.33
N GLY A 462 -10.00 9.54 -35.28
CA GLY A 462 -10.32 10.77 -34.56
C GLY A 462 -10.02 10.75 -33.07
N ILE A 463 -9.32 9.75 -32.57
CA ILE A 463 -8.92 9.66 -31.17
C ILE A 463 -7.79 10.66 -30.92
N VAL A 464 -7.98 11.55 -29.94
CA VAL A 464 -6.99 12.52 -29.48
C VAL A 464 -6.44 12.05 -28.12
N PRO A 465 -5.11 11.97 -27.95
CA PRO A 465 -4.55 11.59 -26.65
C PRO A 465 -4.86 12.64 -25.57
N ASP A 466 -5.01 12.18 -24.35
CA ASP A 466 -5.14 13.06 -23.17
C ASP A 466 -3.78 13.56 -22.69
N VAL A 467 -2.76 12.73 -22.84
CA VAL A 467 -1.38 12.98 -22.38
C VAL A 467 -0.39 12.50 -23.45
N ILE A 468 0.66 13.28 -23.67
CA ILE A 468 1.79 12.89 -24.52
C ILE A 468 3.04 12.87 -23.66
N ILE A 469 3.71 11.73 -23.62
CA ILE A 469 4.97 11.54 -22.88
C ILE A 469 6.15 11.36 -23.84
N ASN A 470 7.34 11.71 -23.37
CA ASN A 470 8.55 11.59 -24.17
C ASN A 470 9.01 10.13 -24.28
N PRO A 471 9.29 9.61 -25.47
CA PRO A 471 9.81 8.25 -25.66
C PRO A 471 11.20 8.05 -25.02
N HIS A 472 12.02 9.08 -24.88
CA HIS A 472 13.34 8.99 -24.25
C HIS A 472 13.30 8.62 -22.75
N ALA A 473 12.14 8.72 -22.11
CA ALA A 473 11.95 8.26 -20.74
C ALA A 473 11.93 6.72 -20.61
N ILE A 474 11.77 5.96 -21.68
CA ILE A 474 11.59 4.51 -21.64
C ILE A 474 12.92 3.72 -21.67
N PRO A 475 13.88 3.97 -22.62
CA PRO A 475 15.03 3.08 -22.81
C PRO A 475 15.95 3.00 -21.58
N SER A 476 16.31 4.14 -21.01
CA SER A 476 17.22 4.19 -19.85
C SER A 476 16.59 3.65 -18.57
N ARG A 477 15.28 3.71 -18.45
CA ARG A 477 14.55 3.28 -17.26
C ARG A 477 14.03 1.87 -17.35
N MET A 478 13.96 1.33 -18.54
CA MET A 478 13.50 -0.05 -18.81
C MET A 478 12.14 -0.36 -18.16
N THR A 479 11.19 0.58 -18.22
CA THR A 479 9.84 0.41 -17.69
C THR A 479 8.94 -0.28 -18.72
N ILE A 480 9.28 -1.50 -19.07
CA ILE A 480 8.59 -2.27 -20.11
C ILE A 480 7.15 -2.62 -19.70
N ALA A 481 6.90 -2.77 -18.41
CA ALA A 481 5.57 -3.06 -17.88
C ALA A 481 4.55 -1.97 -18.24
N GLN A 482 4.97 -0.72 -18.37
CA GLN A 482 4.09 0.37 -18.82
C GLN A 482 3.59 0.15 -20.25
N LEU A 483 4.46 -0.31 -21.12
CA LEU A 483 4.10 -0.62 -22.52
C LEU A 483 3.16 -1.83 -22.59
N MET A 484 3.42 -2.85 -21.78
CA MET A 484 2.54 -4.02 -21.66
C MET A 484 1.17 -3.64 -21.10
N GLU A 485 1.11 -2.79 -20.09
CA GLU A 485 -0.14 -2.26 -19.54
C GLU A 485 -0.94 -1.52 -20.62
N CYS A 486 -0.28 -0.69 -21.42
CA CYS A 486 -0.91 0.07 -22.49
C CYS A 486 -1.53 -0.84 -23.56
N ILE A 487 -0.79 -1.83 -24.04
CA ILE A 487 -1.29 -2.79 -25.05
C ILE A 487 -2.45 -3.61 -24.48
N LEU A 488 -2.31 -4.10 -23.26
CA LEU A 488 -3.36 -4.86 -22.59
C LEU A 488 -4.60 -3.99 -22.37
N GLY A 489 -4.43 -2.76 -21.90
CA GLY A 489 -5.53 -1.81 -21.72
C GLY A 489 -6.27 -1.50 -23.02
N LYS A 490 -5.54 -1.38 -24.12
CA LYS A 490 -6.12 -1.20 -25.46
C LYS A 490 -6.98 -2.41 -25.86
N SER A 491 -6.49 -3.62 -25.63
CA SER A 491 -7.25 -4.86 -25.85
C SER A 491 -8.48 -4.95 -24.92
N CYS A 492 -8.35 -4.53 -23.67
CA CYS A 492 -9.46 -4.49 -22.72
C CYS A 492 -10.60 -3.57 -23.16
N CYS A 493 -10.27 -2.42 -23.74
CA CYS A 493 -11.27 -1.49 -24.26
C CYS A 493 -12.07 -2.09 -25.43
N GLU A 494 -11.42 -2.85 -26.31
CA GLU A 494 -12.06 -3.43 -27.48
C GLU A 494 -12.94 -4.64 -27.13
N TYR A 495 -12.49 -5.48 -26.22
CA TYR A 495 -13.20 -6.72 -25.85
C TYR A 495 -14.10 -6.58 -24.61
N GLY A 496 -14.00 -5.50 -23.85
CA GLY A 496 -14.83 -5.27 -22.69
C GLY A 496 -14.50 -6.13 -21.47
N PHE A 497 -13.22 -6.39 -21.19
CA PHE A 497 -12.75 -7.09 -19.99
C PHE A 497 -11.71 -6.29 -19.22
N TYR A 498 -11.42 -6.70 -17.98
CA TYR A 498 -10.32 -6.17 -17.20
C TYR A 498 -9.09 -7.07 -17.34
N GLY A 499 -7.94 -6.46 -17.59
CA GLY A 499 -6.69 -7.17 -17.78
C GLY A 499 -6.08 -7.65 -16.47
N ASN A 500 -5.46 -8.83 -16.49
CA ASN A 500 -4.72 -9.40 -15.39
C ASN A 500 -3.24 -9.03 -15.49
N GLY A 501 -2.80 -8.12 -14.63
CA GLY A 501 -1.42 -7.67 -14.51
C GLY A 501 -0.65 -8.32 -13.36
N ASN A 502 -1.06 -9.46 -12.85
CA ASN A 502 -0.38 -10.14 -11.75
C ASN A 502 1.09 -10.43 -12.06
N VAL A 503 1.91 -10.36 -11.03
CA VAL A 503 3.35 -10.63 -11.10
C VAL A 503 3.59 -12.12 -11.27
N PHE A 504 4.66 -12.48 -12.01
CA PHE A 504 5.08 -13.86 -12.27
C PHE A 504 4.00 -14.74 -12.90
N ASN A 505 3.19 -14.15 -13.76
CA ASN A 505 2.27 -14.88 -14.62
C ASN A 505 2.97 -15.29 -15.95
N ASP A 506 2.37 -16.24 -16.66
CA ASP A 506 2.90 -16.75 -17.93
C ASP A 506 2.45 -15.91 -19.15
N ILE A 507 1.84 -14.75 -18.95
CA ILE A 507 1.37 -13.88 -20.02
C ILE A 507 2.56 -13.28 -20.78
N LYS A 508 2.64 -13.57 -22.07
CA LYS A 508 3.67 -13.05 -22.95
C LYS A 508 3.16 -11.86 -23.75
N VAL A 509 4.08 -10.98 -24.13
CA VAL A 509 3.76 -9.82 -24.99
C VAL A 509 3.10 -10.23 -26.30
N ASN A 510 3.56 -11.33 -26.89
CA ASN A 510 2.98 -11.86 -28.13
C ASN A 510 1.52 -12.31 -27.98
N ASP A 511 1.14 -12.84 -26.82
CA ASP A 511 -0.24 -13.27 -26.57
C ASP A 511 -1.17 -12.06 -26.53
N ILE A 512 -0.76 -11.00 -25.82
CA ILE A 512 -1.49 -9.73 -25.77
C ILE A 512 -1.57 -9.11 -27.17
N GLY A 513 -0.45 -9.09 -27.90
CA GLY A 513 -0.38 -8.57 -29.27
C GLY A 513 -1.26 -9.33 -30.24
N THR A 514 -1.37 -10.65 -30.10
CA THR A 514 -2.25 -11.47 -30.95
C THR A 514 -3.72 -11.12 -30.71
N ILE A 515 -4.12 -10.94 -29.46
CA ILE A 515 -5.48 -10.51 -29.10
C ILE A 515 -5.76 -9.12 -29.69
N LEU A 516 -4.83 -8.18 -29.54
CA LEU A 516 -4.98 -6.83 -30.09
C LEU A 516 -5.07 -6.85 -31.63
N GLY A 517 -4.27 -7.68 -32.29
CA GLY A 517 -4.28 -7.82 -33.76
C GLY A 517 -5.60 -8.34 -34.33
N GLN A 518 -6.38 -9.10 -33.57
CA GLN A 518 -7.69 -9.59 -33.98
C GLN A 518 -8.74 -8.47 -34.08
N THR A 519 -8.55 -7.34 -33.44
CA THR A 519 -9.42 -6.16 -33.48
C THR A 519 -9.11 -5.18 -34.62
N GLY A 520 -8.08 -5.47 -35.40
CA GLY A 520 -7.65 -4.64 -36.51
C GLY A 520 -6.60 -3.58 -36.18
N TYR A 521 -6.14 -3.54 -34.92
CA TYR A 521 -4.99 -2.74 -34.52
C TYR A 521 -3.68 -3.47 -34.81
N GLU A 522 -2.60 -2.71 -34.88
CA GLU A 522 -1.26 -3.30 -34.93
C GLU A 522 -0.94 -4.05 -33.61
N LYS A 523 -0.32 -5.22 -33.73
CA LYS A 523 0.00 -6.09 -32.60
C LYS A 523 0.87 -5.41 -31.53
N THR A 524 1.70 -4.46 -31.93
CA THR A 524 2.62 -3.72 -31.05
C THR A 524 2.01 -2.44 -30.48
N GLY A 525 0.77 -2.10 -30.84
CA GLY A 525 0.05 -0.94 -30.32
C GLY A 525 0.39 0.40 -31.00
N ASN A 526 1.15 0.38 -32.09
CA ASN A 526 1.46 1.60 -32.83
C ASN A 526 0.31 2.01 -33.76
N GLU A 527 0.15 3.31 -33.93
CA GLU A 527 -0.81 3.89 -34.88
C GLU A 527 -0.19 5.06 -35.65
N ILE A 528 -0.76 5.37 -36.78
CA ILE A 528 -0.42 6.57 -37.58
C ILE A 528 -1.23 7.74 -37.02
N LEU A 529 -0.55 8.81 -36.64
CA LEU A 529 -1.15 10.04 -36.13
C LEU A 529 -0.90 11.20 -37.12
N TYR A 530 -1.80 12.17 -37.06
CA TYR A 530 -1.74 13.40 -37.85
C TYR A 530 -1.43 14.58 -36.93
N ASN A 531 -0.59 15.49 -37.39
CA ASN A 531 -0.22 16.69 -36.62
C ASN A 531 -1.43 17.63 -36.50
N GLY A 532 -1.78 18.00 -35.27
CA GLY A 532 -2.90 18.90 -35.00
C GLY A 532 -2.68 20.34 -35.49
N PHE A 533 -1.43 20.81 -35.58
CA PHE A 533 -1.12 22.15 -36.07
C PHE A 533 -1.18 22.28 -37.60
N THR A 534 -0.73 21.25 -38.31
CA THR A 534 -0.60 21.30 -39.78
C THR A 534 -1.60 20.43 -40.51
N GLY A 535 -2.18 19.43 -39.84
CA GLY A 535 -3.03 18.41 -40.46
C GLY A 535 -2.26 17.36 -41.27
N GLU A 536 -0.94 17.44 -41.33
CA GLU A 536 -0.09 16.48 -42.04
C GLU A 536 0.11 15.20 -41.27
N GLN A 537 0.27 14.09 -41.98
CA GLN A 537 0.62 12.82 -41.34
C GLN A 537 2.02 12.91 -40.71
N ILE A 538 2.15 12.44 -39.49
CA ILE A 538 3.45 12.30 -38.82
C ILE A 538 4.18 11.11 -39.46
N ASN A 539 5.45 11.32 -39.87
CA ASN A 539 6.26 10.35 -40.59
C ASN A 539 6.79 9.19 -39.74
N THR A 540 6.19 8.92 -38.62
CA THR A 540 6.54 7.82 -37.74
C THR A 540 5.29 7.22 -37.12
N GLN A 541 5.37 5.93 -36.80
CA GLN A 541 4.32 5.28 -36.03
C GLN A 541 4.45 5.70 -34.56
N ILE A 542 3.33 5.97 -33.93
CA ILE A 542 3.26 6.40 -32.53
C ILE A 542 2.56 5.34 -31.70
N PHE A 543 3.21 4.95 -30.61
CA PHE A 543 2.63 4.05 -29.64
C PHE A 543 1.58 4.83 -28.81
N ILE A 544 0.33 4.38 -28.88
CA ILE A 544 -0.80 5.04 -28.23
C ILE A 544 -1.76 4.01 -27.65
N GLY A 545 -2.29 4.29 -26.48
CA GLY A 545 -3.28 3.46 -25.82
C GLY A 545 -3.57 3.93 -24.39
N PRO A 546 -4.55 3.32 -23.72
CA PRO A 546 -4.92 3.67 -22.36
C PRO A 546 -3.87 3.19 -21.36
N THR A 547 -3.44 4.09 -20.50
CA THR A 547 -2.53 3.81 -19.38
C THR A 547 -3.12 4.44 -18.12
N PHE A 548 -3.02 3.75 -16.98
CA PHE A 548 -3.50 4.29 -15.72
C PHE A 548 -2.50 5.31 -15.17
N TYR A 549 -2.95 6.53 -14.96
CA TYR A 549 -2.15 7.64 -14.44
C TYR A 549 -2.68 8.09 -13.07
N GLN A 550 -1.76 8.63 -12.27
CA GLN A 550 -2.00 9.15 -10.93
C GLN A 550 -1.63 10.62 -10.88
N ARG A 551 -2.44 11.44 -10.25
CA ARG A 551 -2.09 12.81 -9.89
C ARG A 551 -1.43 12.80 -8.52
N LEU A 552 -0.22 13.34 -8.42
CA LEU A 552 0.50 13.43 -7.15
C LEU A 552 0.12 14.71 -6.40
N LYS A 553 0.24 14.68 -5.08
CA LYS A 553 -0.11 15.82 -4.22
C LYS A 553 0.79 17.05 -4.36
N HIS A 554 1.90 16.93 -5.09
CA HIS A 554 2.83 18.05 -5.33
C HIS A 554 2.29 18.91 -6.47
N MET A 555 1.79 20.08 -6.13
CA MET A 555 1.16 21.01 -7.06
C MET A 555 1.83 22.39 -6.99
N VAL A 556 1.76 23.13 -8.10
CA VAL A 556 2.37 24.47 -8.20
C VAL A 556 1.74 25.46 -7.23
N THR A 557 0.44 25.31 -6.96
CA THR A 557 -0.30 26.20 -6.06
C THR A 557 0.05 26.04 -4.58
N ASP A 558 0.78 24.99 -4.20
CA ASP A 558 1.27 24.77 -2.84
C ASP A 558 2.63 25.44 -2.65
#